data_5637ea1f431c01f21045171b6eb81dda
#
_entry.id   5637ea1f431c01f21045171b6eb81dda
#
_cell.length_a   1.000
_cell.length_b   1.000
_cell.length_c   1.000
_cell.angle_alpha   90.00
_cell.angle_beta   90.00
_cell.angle_gamma   90.00
#
_symmetry.space_group_name_H-M   'P 1'
#
loop_
_entity.id
_entity.type
_entity.pdbx_description
1 polymer ?
#
loop_
_entity_poly.entity_id
_entity_poly.type
_entity_poly.pdbx_seq_one_letter_code
_entity_poly.pdbx_strand_id
1 'polypeptide(L)'
;LVFRVHIVRMVPTVNDPELFALIRLLDDPDENVFEPVFNRIVQYGYRAIPQLEHVWETAEQADQQVRVESIIRRIQYLEIAQRYQYWRQQSSPDLWEGLLILDQLYHREDRTEILRQSMEQLRRNAWLELNQYLTPLEQMNVLSRVLFEHERFKGIDSAREKIASHFIGDILTNRIGNQVGLGLLIQILAEKLDLSLYALSVPGIFVLGSPNVIKSREKKGIDSIDFYLDPQTGELFGRAEIELYMRRIHQPLEESFFEPLFAKQLVEWWLRKVAQKAQESGDLILA
;
A
#
# COMPACT_ATOMS: atom_id res chain seq x y z
N LEU A 1 13.43 12.21 19.69
CA LEU A 1 12.28 11.49 19.15
C LEU A 1 12.43 10.03 19.53
N VAL A 2 11.63 9.57 20.49
CA VAL A 2 11.77 8.26 21.15
C VAL A 2 11.13 7.21 20.25
N PHE A 3 11.94 6.30 19.72
CA PHE A 3 11.47 5.09 19.03
C PHE A 3 10.84 4.14 20.07
N ARG A 4 9.53 4.15 20.22
CA ARG A 4 8.78 3.10 20.89
C ARG A 4 8.12 2.21 19.85
N VAL A 5 8.86 1.23 19.35
CA VAL A 5 8.25 0.09 18.66
C VAL A 5 7.63 -0.80 19.73
N HIS A 6 6.34 -0.64 19.97
CA HIS A 6 5.58 -1.57 20.80
C HIS A 6 5.22 -2.81 19.99
N ILE A 7 6.23 -3.64 19.65
CA ILE A 7 5.94 -5.03 19.32
C ILE A 7 5.85 -5.78 20.62
N VAL A 8 4.66 -5.82 21.24
CA VAL A 8 4.35 -6.78 22.29
C VAL A 8 4.13 -8.15 21.63
N ARG A 9 5.16 -8.71 21.02
CA ARG A 9 5.40 -10.14 21.02
C ARG A 9 6.47 -10.35 22.08
N MET A 10 6.14 -11.07 23.14
CA MET A 10 7.13 -11.63 24.05
C MET A 10 8.04 -12.56 23.24
N VAL A 11 9.02 -11.98 22.52
CA VAL A 11 10.16 -12.74 22.02
C VAL A 11 11.04 -12.97 23.23
N PRO A 12 11.27 -14.23 23.66
CA PRO A 12 12.18 -14.48 24.76
C PRO A 12 13.51 -13.84 24.37
N THR A 13 14.09 -13.06 25.28
CA THR A 13 15.45 -12.53 25.14
C THR A 13 16.37 -13.70 24.90
N VAL A 14 16.84 -13.84 23.68
CA VAL A 14 17.76 -14.91 23.30
C VAL A 14 19.09 -14.52 23.94
N ASN A 15 19.43 -15.22 25.02
CA ASN A 15 20.76 -15.10 25.62
C ASN A 15 21.74 -15.92 24.74
N ASP A 16 22.03 -15.39 23.53
CA ASP A 16 22.88 -16.01 22.55
C ASP A 16 24.28 -15.38 22.63
N PRO A 17 25.29 -16.10 23.16
CA PRO A 17 26.63 -15.58 23.27
C PRO A 17 27.25 -15.19 21.93
N GLU A 18 26.88 -15.87 20.84
CA GLU A 18 27.35 -15.55 19.49
C GLU A 18 26.81 -14.19 19.06
N LEU A 19 25.50 -13.94 19.22
CA LEU A 19 24.89 -12.64 18.88
C LEU A 19 25.52 -11.49 19.67
N PHE A 20 25.76 -11.66 20.96
CA PHE A 20 26.45 -10.66 21.77
C PHE A 20 27.87 -10.40 21.30
N ALA A 21 28.61 -11.44 20.91
CA ALA A 21 29.96 -11.29 20.37
C ALA A 21 29.95 -10.54 19.03
N LEU A 22 29.01 -10.86 18.14
CA LEU A 22 28.84 -10.19 16.86
C LEU A 22 28.49 -8.71 17.03
N ILE A 23 27.58 -8.38 17.95
CA ILE A 23 27.18 -7.00 18.22
C ILE A 23 28.37 -6.15 18.71
N ARG A 24 29.28 -6.71 19.52
CA ARG A 24 30.49 -6.01 19.94
C ARG A 24 31.45 -5.71 18.78
N LEU A 25 31.43 -6.49 17.71
CA LEU A 25 32.24 -6.27 16.52
C LEU A 25 31.68 -5.20 15.59
N LEU A 26 30.48 -4.66 15.86
CA LEU A 26 29.90 -3.57 15.06
C LEU A 26 30.67 -2.25 15.18
N ASP A 27 31.47 -2.10 16.22
CA ASP A 27 32.30 -0.92 16.44
C ASP A 27 33.63 -0.96 15.66
N ASP A 28 33.96 -2.10 15.04
CA ASP A 28 35.19 -2.24 14.27
C ASP A 28 35.14 -1.34 13.02
N PRO A 29 36.13 -0.47 12.82
CA PRO A 29 36.18 0.43 11.67
C PRO A 29 36.51 -0.28 10.34
N ASP A 30 36.98 -1.53 10.38
CA ASP A 30 37.34 -2.30 9.19
C ASP A 30 36.08 -2.88 8.54
N GLU A 31 35.78 -2.42 7.31
CA GLU A 31 34.65 -2.92 6.51
C GLU A 31 34.75 -4.43 6.20
N ASN A 32 35.95 -5.00 6.13
CA ASN A 32 36.14 -6.44 5.95
C ASN A 32 35.67 -7.25 7.17
N VAL A 33 35.66 -6.62 8.36
CA VAL A 33 35.06 -7.20 9.58
C VAL A 33 33.56 -6.91 9.63
N PHE A 34 33.17 -5.69 9.31
CA PHE A 34 31.78 -5.26 9.41
C PHE A 34 30.83 -6.05 8.50
N GLU A 35 31.16 -6.23 7.21
CA GLU A 35 30.28 -6.93 6.26
C GLU A 35 29.92 -8.38 6.67
N PRO A 36 30.85 -9.26 7.05
CA PRO A 36 30.51 -10.59 7.55
C PRO A 36 29.67 -10.56 8.82
N VAL A 37 29.98 -9.65 9.75
CA VAL A 37 29.23 -9.47 11.01
C VAL A 37 27.80 -9.00 10.72
N PHE A 38 27.64 -7.99 9.87
CA PHE A 38 26.34 -7.51 9.39
C PHE A 38 25.48 -8.65 8.84
N ASN A 39 26.02 -9.39 7.87
CA ASN A 39 25.31 -10.50 7.23
C ASN A 39 24.94 -11.60 8.23
N ARG A 40 25.81 -11.88 9.19
CA ARG A 40 25.57 -12.89 10.22
C ARG A 40 24.45 -12.45 11.18
N ILE A 41 24.44 -11.19 11.62
CA ILE A 41 23.39 -10.64 12.49
C ILE A 41 22.05 -10.61 11.74
N VAL A 42 22.04 -10.24 10.46
CA VAL A 42 20.83 -10.25 9.63
C VAL A 42 20.19 -11.65 9.56
N GLN A 43 21.00 -12.72 9.57
CA GLN A 43 20.48 -14.11 9.60
C GLN A 43 19.72 -14.46 10.88
N TYR A 44 19.98 -13.77 12.01
CA TYR A 44 19.19 -13.94 13.24
C TYR A 44 17.76 -13.39 13.10
N GLY A 45 17.53 -12.50 12.13
CA GLY A 45 16.23 -11.89 11.89
C GLY A 45 15.71 -11.11 13.09
N TYR A 46 14.41 -11.13 13.30
CA TYR A 46 13.75 -10.38 14.40
C TYR A 46 14.28 -10.68 15.80
N ARG A 47 14.91 -11.85 16.00
CA ARG A 47 15.51 -12.20 17.31
C ARG A 47 16.64 -11.29 17.73
N ALA A 48 17.33 -10.65 16.75
CA ALA A 48 18.41 -9.73 17.03
C ALA A 48 17.93 -8.30 17.35
N ILE A 49 16.71 -7.92 16.96
CA ILE A 49 16.22 -6.54 17.07
C ILE A 49 16.27 -6.00 18.51
N PRO A 50 15.80 -6.69 19.57
CA PRO A 50 15.82 -6.14 20.92
C PRO A 50 17.24 -5.80 21.43
N GLN A 51 18.24 -6.61 21.08
CA GLN A 51 19.63 -6.35 21.44
C GLN A 51 20.22 -5.21 20.61
N LEU A 52 19.87 -5.14 19.32
CA LEU A 52 20.28 -4.04 18.45
C LEU A 52 19.67 -2.70 18.89
N GLU A 53 18.40 -2.67 19.28
CA GLU A 53 17.74 -1.47 19.83
C GLU A 53 18.43 -1.00 21.12
N HIS A 54 18.76 -1.93 22.01
CA HIS A 54 19.50 -1.60 23.23
C HIS A 54 20.88 -0.97 22.92
N VAL A 55 21.62 -1.53 21.96
CA VAL A 55 22.91 -0.96 21.52
C VAL A 55 22.72 0.41 20.88
N TRP A 56 21.69 0.58 20.06
CA TRP A 56 21.37 1.87 19.44
C TRP A 56 21.05 2.96 20.47
N GLU A 57 20.28 2.61 21.52
CA GLU A 57 19.94 3.51 22.62
C GLU A 57 21.15 3.90 23.48
N THR A 58 22.12 3.01 23.63
CA THR A 58 23.31 3.20 24.48
C THR A 58 24.56 3.64 23.72
N ALA A 59 24.50 3.70 22.40
CA ALA A 59 25.61 4.08 21.55
C ALA A 59 25.99 5.55 21.77
N GLU A 60 27.27 5.80 22.08
CA GLU A 60 27.82 7.14 22.26
C GLU A 60 28.22 7.78 20.92
N GLN A 61 28.47 6.98 19.89
CA GLN A 61 28.93 7.40 18.56
C GLN A 61 27.80 7.33 17.53
N ALA A 62 27.65 8.41 16.76
CA ALA A 62 26.64 8.48 15.69
C ALA A 62 26.85 7.40 14.62
N ASP A 63 28.09 7.06 14.29
CA ASP A 63 28.40 6.04 13.29
C ASP A 63 27.93 4.65 13.72
N GLN A 64 28.05 4.30 14.99
CA GLN A 64 27.52 3.05 15.56
C GLN A 64 26.01 3.00 15.44
N GLN A 65 25.30 4.10 15.75
CA GLN A 65 23.85 4.19 15.59
C GLN A 65 23.44 3.95 14.13
N VAL A 66 24.12 4.57 13.18
CA VAL A 66 23.85 4.39 11.74
C VAL A 66 24.03 2.94 11.30
N ARG A 67 25.12 2.29 11.75
CA ARG A 67 25.40 0.87 11.45
C ARG A 67 24.31 -0.04 12.01
N VAL A 68 23.95 0.11 13.28
CA VAL A 68 22.89 -0.67 13.93
C VAL A 68 21.55 -0.46 13.23
N GLU A 69 21.21 0.79 12.90
CA GLU A 69 20.00 1.12 12.18
C GLU A 69 19.94 0.45 10.80
N SER A 70 21.06 0.39 10.09
CA SER A 70 21.13 -0.29 8.78
C SER A 70 20.83 -1.79 8.88
N ILE A 71 21.29 -2.45 9.95
CA ILE A 71 21.02 -3.87 10.22
C ILE A 71 19.54 -4.08 10.52
N ILE A 72 18.98 -3.27 11.42
CA ILE A 72 17.54 -3.35 11.78
C ILE A 72 16.67 -3.18 10.52
N ARG A 73 16.97 -2.18 9.70
CA ARG A 73 16.27 -1.94 8.42
C ARG A 73 16.36 -3.15 7.49
N ARG A 74 17.56 -3.74 7.37
CA ARG A 74 17.75 -4.92 6.51
C ARG A 74 16.93 -6.12 6.99
N ILE A 75 16.89 -6.36 8.29
CA ILE A 75 16.08 -7.41 8.89
C ILE A 75 14.59 -7.17 8.61
N GLN A 76 14.10 -5.95 8.85
CA GLN A 76 12.70 -5.59 8.60
C GLN A 76 12.33 -5.74 7.12
N TYR A 77 13.19 -5.27 6.23
CA TYR A 77 12.97 -5.40 4.77
C TYR A 77 12.84 -6.86 4.33
N LEU A 78 13.74 -7.74 4.79
CA LEU A 78 13.72 -9.16 4.43
C LEU A 78 12.44 -9.86 4.91
N GLU A 79 11.94 -9.50 6.07
CA GLU A 79 10.68 -10.03 6.58
C GLU A 79 9.48 -9.54 5.77
N ILE A 80 9.43 -8.25 5.45
CA ILE A 80 8.38 -7.70 4.58
C ILE A 80 8.42 -8.40 3.22
N ALA A 81 9.61 -8.58 2.65
CA ALA A 81 9.79 -9.27 1.38
C ALA A 81 9.31 -10.73 1.45
N GLN A 82 9.59 -11.44 2.55
CA GLN A 82 9.13 -12.81 2.75
C GLN A 82 7.60 -12.87 2.88
N ARG A 83 7.00 -12.00 3.67
CA ARG A 83 5.53 -11.90 3.83
C ARG A 83 4.85 -11.55 2.51
N TYR A 84 5.43 -10.63 1.75
CA TYR A 84 4.94 -10.28 0.42
C TYR A 84 5.02 -11.45 -0.55
N GLN A 85 6.12 -12.20 -0.57
CA GLN A 85 6.24 -13.39 -1.41
C GLN A 85 5.21 -14.46 -1.04
N TYR A 86 4.97 -14.70 0.24
CA TYR A 86 3.90 -15.61 0.70
C TYR A 86 2.51 -15.15 0.24
N TRP A 87 2.20 -13.85 0.40
CA TRP A 87 0.96 -13.26 -0.08
C TRP A 87 0.81 -13.44 -1.60
N ARG A 88 1.85 -13.17 -2.37
CA ARG A 88 1.87 -13.29 -3.83
C ARG A 88 1.65 -14.73 -4.32
N GLN A 89 2.05 -15.73 -3.56
CA GLN A 89 1.87 -17.15 -3.91
C GLN A 89 0.44 -17.67 -3.72
N GLN A 90 -0.40 -16.96 -2.98
CA GLN A 90 -1.79 -17.34 -2.80
C GLN A 90 -2.55 -17.34 -4.13
N SER A 91 -3.54 -18.23 -4.28
CA SER A 91 -4.37 -18.30 -5.50
C SER A 91 -5.25 -17.08 -5.68
N SER A 92 -5.81 -16.57 -4.59
CA SER A 92 -6.63 -15.34 -4.54
C SER A 92 -6.18 -14.49 -3.34
N PRO A 93 -5.10 -13.72 -3.48
CA PRO A 93 -4.61 -12.89 -2.39
C PRO A 93 -5.53 -11.70 -2.15
N ASP A 94 -5.72 -11.36 -0.88
CA ASP A 94 -6.48 -10.19 -0.47
C ASP A 94 -5.68 -8.90 -0.74
N LEU A 95 -6.29 -7.93 -1.43
CA LEU A 95 -5.65 -6.68 -1.80
C LEU A 95 -5.27 -5.84 -0.57
N TRP A 96 -6.17 -5.78 0.42
CA TRP A 96 -5.94 -5.04 1.65
C TRP A 96 -4.74 -5.57 2.43
N GLU A 97 -4.64 -6.90 2.59
CA GLU A 97 -3.50 -7.53 3.25
C GLU A 97 -2.18 -7.25 2.52
N GLY A 98 -2.19 -7.31 1.19
CA GLY A 98 -1.00 -6.98 0.38
C GLY A 98 -0.51 -5.56 0.62
N LEU A 99 -1.42 -4.59 0.64
CA LEU A 99 -1.06 -3.19 0.88
C LEU A 99 -0.64 -2.91 2.33
N LEU A 100 -1.23 -3.62 3.32
CA LEU A 100 -0.79 -3.53 4.72
C LEU A 100 0.65 -4.05 4.93
N ILE A 101 1.02 -5.13 4.25
CA ILE A 101 2.39 -5.64 4.28
C ILE A 101 3.35 -4.58 3.72
N LEU A 102 2.99 -3.97 2.60
CA LEU A 102 3.84 -3.01 1.90
C LEU A 102 3.83 -1.61 2.52
N ASP A 103 2.82 -1.26 3.32
CA ASP A 103 2.82 0.00 4.09
C ASP A 103 4.03 0.08 5.05
N GLN A 104 4.50 -1.07 5.54
CA GLN A 104 5.67 -1.17 6.41
C GLN A 104 7.01 -0.87 5.70
N LEU A 105 7.05 -0.83 4.37
CA LEU A 105 8.25 -0.41 3.64
C LEU A 105 8.59 1.07 3.90
N TYR A 106 7.57 1.90 4.06
CA TYR A 106 7.72 3.34 4.28
C TYR A 106 7.71 3.72 5.76
N HIS A 107 6.95 2.97 6.56
CA HIS A 107 6.78 3.24 7.98
C HIS A 107 7.51 2.22 8.83
N ARG A 108 8.34 2.71 9.76
CA ARG A 108 9.12 1.87 10.67
C ARG A 108 8.28 1.20 11.75
N GLU A 109 7.16 1.83 12.11
CA GLU A 109 6.26 1.34 13.15
C GLU A 109 5.20 0.42 12.53
N ASP A 110 4.89 -0.66 13.22
CA ASP A 110 3.75 -1.52 12.84
C ASP A 110 2.44 -0.83 13.19
N ARG A 111 1.80 -0.25 12.19
CA ARG A 111 0.52 0.44 12.29
C ARG A 111 -0.66 -0.45 11.88
N THR A 112 -0.41 -1.71 11.59
CA THR A 112 -1.38 -2.62 10.97
C THR A 112 -2.71 -2.64 11.71
N GLU A 113 -2.70 -2.75 13.04
CA GLU A 113 -3.93 -2.80 13.84
C GLU A 113 -4.70 -1.47 13.80
N ILE A 114 -4.01 -0.34 13.88
CA ILE A 114 -4.63 1.00 13.78
C ILE A 114 -5.25 1.19 12.40
N LEU A 115 -4.58 0.73 11.35
CA LEU A 115 -5.10 0.82 9.98
C LEU A 115 -6.33 -0.08 9.77
N ARG A 116 -6.34 -1.28 10.35
CA ARG A 116 -7.51 -2.16 10.33
C ARG A 116 -8.71 -1.53 11.02
N GLN A 117 -8.52 -0.92 12.17
CA GLN A 117 -9.57 -0.21 12.89
C GLN A 117 -10.08 1.00 12.10
N SER A 118 -9.20 1.76 11.47
CA SER A 118 -9.55 2.92 10.63
C SER A 118 -10.37 2.49 9.41
N MET A 119 -9.96 1.42 8.71
CA MET A 119 -10.70 0.86 7.58
C MET A 119 -12.07 0.33 8.01
N GLU A 120 -12.14 -0.37 9.15
CA GLU A 120 -13.41 -0.90 9.65
C GLU A 120 -14.37 0.23 10.09
N GLN A 121 -13.85 1.33 10.63
CA GLN A 121 -14.66 2.50 10.92
C GLN A 121 -15.20 3.13 9.63
N LEU A 122 -14.37 3.28 8.60
CA LEU A 122 -14.76 3.80 7.30
C LEU A 122 -15.83 2.91 6.64
N ARG A 123 -15.64 1.57 6.70
CA ARG A 123 -16.63 0.59 6.21
C ARG A 123 -17.98 0.73 6.93
N ARG A 124 -17.98 0.86 8.25
CA ARG A 124 -19.22 1.05 9.04
C ARG A 124 -19.94 2.34 8.67
N ASN A 125 -19.19 3.45 8.51
CA ASN A 125 -19.77 4.74 8.13
C ASN A 125 -20.46 4.66 6.75
N ALA A 126 -19.82 4.02 5.79
CA ALA A 126 -20.40 3.80 4.46
C ALA A 126 -21.61 2.83 4.50
N TRP A 127 -21.48 1.74 5.27
CA TRP A 127 -22.55 0.75 5.39
C TRP A 127 -23.86 1.32 5.95
N LEU A 128 -23.77 2.25 6.91
CA LEU A 128 -24.95 2.90 7.52
C LEU A 128 -25.78 3.72 6.52
N GLU A 129 -25.16 4.20 5.43
CA GLU A 129 -25.85 4.97 4.41
C GLU A 129 -26.32 4.13 3.21
N LEU A 130 -25.85 2.88 3.13
CA LEU A 130 -26.27 1.94 2.08
C LEU A 130 -27.52 1.17 2.48
N ASN A 131 -28.34 0.83 1.50
CA ASN A 131 -29.47 -0.07 1.68
C ASN A 131 -29.72 -0.93 0.42
N GLN A 132 -30.45 -2.02 0.57
CA GLN A 132 -30.70 -3.01 -0.49
C GLN A 132 -31.54 -2.52 -1.66
N TYR A 133 -32.17 -1.37 -1.56
CA TYR A 133 -33.03 -0.83 -2.62
C TYR A 133 -32.28 0.09 -3.58
N LEU A 134 -31.05 0.46 -3.26
CA LEU A 134 -30.23 1.31 -4.11
C LEU A 134 -29.73 0.53 -5.32
N THR A 135 -29.83 1.15 -6.49
CA THR A 135 -29.17 0.67 -7.71
C THR A 135 -27.63 0.75 -7.57
N PRO A 136 -26.87 0.00 -8.36
CA PRO A 136 -25.40 0.10 -8.33
C PRO A 136 -24.86 1.54 -8.47
N LEU A 137 -25.48 2.35 -9.33
CA LEU A 137 -25.12 3.76 -9.50
C LEU A 137 -25.39 4.59 -8.23
N GLU A 138 -26.55 4.39 -7.61
CA GLU A 138 -26.89 5.07 -6.35
C GLU A 138 -25.98 4.64 -5.20
N GLN A 139 -25.62 3.36 -5.11
CA GLN A 139 -24.65 2.86 -4.14
C GLN A 139 -23.27 3.55 -4.29
N MET A 140 -22.82 3.74 -5.54
CA MET A 140 -21.57 4.44 -5.80
C MET A 140 -21.65 5.94 -5.50
N ASN A 141 -22.79 6.59 -5.75
CA ASN A 141 -23.00 7.97 -5.33
C ASN A 141 -22.94 8.11 -3.79
N VAL A 142 -23.54 7.16 -3.06
CA VAL A 142 -23.45 7.13 -1.59
C VAL A 142 -22.01 6.95 -1.15
N LEU A 143 -21.29 5.98 -1.73
CA LEU A 143 -19.88 5.70 -1.40
C LEU A 143 -19.01 6.94 -1.66
N SER A 144 -19.17 7.58 -2.81
CA SER A 144 -18.45 8.80 -3.16
C SER A 144 -18.74 9.92 -2.16
N ARG A 145 -20.00 10.18 -1.85
CA ARG A 145 -20.40 11.20 -0.87
C ARG A 145 -19.80 10.94 0.50
N VAL A 146 -19.87 9.70 0.99
CA VAL A 146 -19.28 9.33 2.28
C VAL A 146 -17.78 9.62 2.25
N LEU A 147 -17.06 9.22 1.22
CA LEU A 147 -15.61 9.40 1.16
C LEU A 147 -15.20 10.87 1.01
N PHE A 148 -15.77 11.58 0.06
CA PHE A 148 -15.28 12.91 -0.33
C PHE A 148 -15.93 14.05 0.45
N GLU A 149 -17.21 13.92 0.85
CA GLU A 149 -17.90 14.96 1.61
C GLU A 149 -17.85 14.72 3.13
N HIS A 150 -18.16 13.51 3.62
CA HIS A 150 -18.21 13.22 5.05
C HIS A 150 -16.82 12.95 5.63
N GLU A 151 -16.08 12.01 5.06
CA GLU A 151 -14.73 11.63 5.48
C GLU A 151 -13.64 12.57 4.95
N ARG A 152 -13.99 13.46 4.00
CA ARG A 152 -13.14 14.52 3.47
C ARG A 152 -11.84 14.02 2.81
N PHE A 153 -11.88 12.88 2.16
CA PHE A 153 -10.77 12.46 1.31
C PHE A 153 -10.58 13.44 0.16
N LYS A 154 -9.33 13.64 -0.24
CA LYS A 154 -8.97 14.56 -1.33
C LYS A 154 -7.89 13.94 -2.20
N GLY A 155 -8.10 14.07 -3.50
CA GLY A 155 -7.06 13.81 -4.47
C GLY A 155 -5.96 14.89 -4.42
N ILE A 156 -4.71 14.46 -4.61
CA ILE A 156 -3.57 15.36 -4.77
C ILE A 156 -3.15 15.44 -6.23
N ASP A 157 -2.84 16.65 -6.68
CA ASP A 157 -2.33 16.89 -8.02
C ASP A 157 -0.92 16.28 -8.19
N SER A 158 -0.65 15.71 -9.37
CA SER A 158 0.64 15.06 -9.68
C SER A 158 1.86 15.94 -9.42
N ALA A 159 1.74 17.25 -9.62
CA ALA A 159 2.80 18.21 -9.33
C ALA A 159 3.13 18.36 -7.84
N ARG A 160 2.20 17.98 -6.95
CA ARG A 160 2.34 18.06 -5.49
C ARG A 160 2.45 16.70 -4.84
N GLU A 161 2.47 15.65 -5.64
CA GLU A 161 2.47 14.28 -5.20
C GLU A 161 3.75 13.93 -4.42
N LYS A 162 3.56 13.47 -3.19
CA LYS A 162 4.63 12.95 -2.34
C LYS A 162 4.54 11.44 -2.30
N ILE A 163 5.66 10.76 -2.01
CA ILE A 163 5.69 9.31 -1.91
C ILE A 163 4.67 8.78 -0.89
N ALA A 164 4.47 9.47 0.23
CA ALA A 164 3.47 9.13 1.25
C ALA A 164 2.04 9.04 0.69
N SER A 165 1.69 9.81 -0.35
CA SER A 165 0.35 9.78 -0.95
C SER A 165 0.01 8.50 -1.70
N HIS A 166 0.97 7.59 -1.86
CA HIS A 166 0.77 6.25 -2.41
C HIS A 166 0.42 5.22 -1.34
N PHE A 167 0.86 5.42 -0.09
CA PHE A 167 0.72 4.45 0.97
C PHE A 167 -0.65 4.52 1.65
N ILE A 168 -1.28 3.34 1.76
CA ILE A 168 -2.66 3.23 2.25
C ILE A 168 -2.83 3.77 3.68
N GLY A 169 -1.79 3.60 4.52
CA GLY A 169 -1.79 4.09 5.89
C GLY A 169 -1.77 5.61 5.97
N ASP A 170 -1.00 6.28 5.11
CA ASP A 170 -0.98 7.75 5.05
C ASP A 170 -2.27 8.32 4.47
N ILE A 171 -2.85 7.65 3.48
CA ILE A 171 -4.13 8.03 2.90
C ILE A 171 -5.24 7.95 3.96
N LEU A 172 -5.30 6.85 4.71
CA LEU A 172 -6.29 6.68 5.79
C LEU A 172 -6.10 7.69 6.92
N THR A 173 -4.85 8.06 7.23
CA THR A 173 -4.55 8.99 8.33
C THR A 173 -4.78 10.44 7.92
N ASN A 174 -4.27 10.84 6.76
CA ASN A 174 -4.23 12.24 6.33
C ASN A 174 -5.41 12.62 5.45
N ARG A 175 -6.21 11.66 5.00
CA ARG A 175 -7.34 11.87 4.06
C ARG A 175 -6.91 12.46 2.71
N ILE A 176 -5.66 12.28 2.34
CA ILE A 176 -5.08 12.78 1.09
C ILE A 176 -4.36 11.63 0.39
N GLY A 177 -4.67 11.41 -0.88
CA GLY A 177 -4.01 10.39 -1.68
C GLY A 177 -3.88 10.79 -3.14
N ASN A 178 -2.99 10.11 -3.85
CA ASN A 178 -2.95 10.21 -5.30
C ASN A 178 -4.07 9.36 -5.95
N GLN A 179 -4.22 9.49 -7.25
CA GLN A 179 -5.28 8.79 -8.00
C GLN A 179 -5.24 7.26 -7.78
N VAL A 180 -4.05 6.66 -7.80
CA VAL A 180 -3.87 5.21 -7.61
C VAL A 180 -4.19 4.81 -6.17
N GLY A 181 -3.60 5.49 -5.19
CA GLY A 181 -3.79 5.16 -3.78
C GLY A 181 -5.25 5.30 -3.32
N LEU A 182 -5.92 6.39 -3.73
CA LEU A 182 -7.36 6.56 -3.48
C LEU A 182 -8.19 5.49 -4.19
N GLY A 183 -7.84 5.14 -5.43
CA GLY A 183 -8.54 4.10 -6.17
C GLY A 183 -8.42 2.73 -5.51
N LEU A 184 -7.24 2.37 -5.01
CA LEU A 184 -7.04 1.14 -4.24
C LEU A 184 -7.86 1.16 -2.94
N LEU A 185 -7.90 2.29 -2.22
CA LEU A 185 -8.73 2.46 -1.03
C LEU A 185 -10.21 2.25 -1.33
N ILE A 186 -10.70 2.89 -2.41
CA ILE A 186 -12.12 2.81 -2.82
C ILE A 186 -12.47 1.39 -3.23
N GLN A 187 -11.61 0.70 -4.00
CA GLN A 187 -11.85 -0.69 -4.39
C GLN A 187 -11.91 -1.61 -3.17
N ILE A 188 -10.96 -1.50 -2.24
CA ILE A 188 -10.96 -2.30 -0.99
C ILE A 188 -12.24 -2.05 -0.19
N LEU A 189 -12.65 -0.80 -0.07
CA LEU A 189 -13.89 -0.45 0.64
C LEU A 189 -15.12 -1.02 -0.06
N ALA A 190 -15.17 -0.94 -1.39
CA ALA A 190 -16.24 -1.55 -2.20
C ALA A 190 -16.30 -3.07 -2.01
N GLU A 191 -15.15 -3.76 -2.07
CA GLU A 191 -15.05 -5.20 -1.80
C GLU A 191 -15.56 -5.56 -0.40
N LYS A 192 -15.21 -4.77 0.63
CA LYS A 192 -15.68 -4.97 2.02
C LYS A 192 -17.17 -4.66 2.24
N LEU A 193 -17.80 -4.01 1.29
CA LEU A 193 -19.24 -3.67 1.27
C LEU A 193 -20.03 -4.51 0.27
N ASP A 194 -19.41 -5.52 -0.35
CA ASP A 194 -19.99 -6.37 -1.41
C ASP A 194 -20.49 -5.57 -2.62
N LEU A 195 -19.81 -4.46 -2.93
CA LEU A 195 -20.12 -3.62 -4.08
C LEU A 195 -19.24 -4.00 -5.27
N SER A 196 -19.83 -4.09 -6.46
CA SER A 196 -19.09 -4.44 -7.68
C SER A 196 -18.43 -3.22 -8.29
N LEU A 197 -17.16 -3.00 -7.95
CA LEU A 197 -16.34 -1.91 -8.46
C LEU A 197 -14.89 -2.39 -8.59
N TYR A 198 -14.28 -2.25 -9.77
CA TYR A 198 -12.94 -2.79 -10.06
C TYR A 198 -12.08 -1.76 -10.74
N ALA A 199 -10.79 -1.76 -10.43
CA ALA A 199 -9.80 -0.99 -11.18
C ALA A 199 -9.63 -1.53 -12.59
N LEU A 200 -9.48 -0.61 -13.54
CA LEU A 200 -9.31 -0.89 -14.97
C LEU A 200 -7.97 -0.36 -15.48
N SER A 201 -7.41 -1.03 -16.48
CA SER A 201 -6.11 -0.68 -17.08
C SER A 201 -6.25 0.30 -18.26
N VAL A 202 -6.97 1.40 -18.08
CA VAL A 202 -7.12 2.41 -19.13
C VAL A 202 -5.80 3.19 -19.28
N PRO A 203 -5.25 3.32 -20.51
CA PRO A 203 -3.97 4.01 -20.72
C PRO A 203 -3.97 5.44 -20.16
N GLY A 204 -2.94 5.77 -19.39
CA GLY A 204 -2.72 7.13 -18.86
C GLY A 204 -3.55 7.56 -17.67
N ILE A 205 -4.61 6.84 -17.31
CA ILE A 205 -5.45 7.13 -16.15
C ILE A 205 -5.72 5.89 -15.31
N PHE A 206 -5.93 6.08 -14.02
CA PHE A 206 -6.45 5.06 -13.14
C PHE A 206 -7.93 5.34 -12.88
N VAL A 207 -8.79 4.45 -13.29
CA VAL A 207 -10.24 4.57 -13.09
C VAL A 207 -10.81 3.29 -12.51
N LEU A 208 -11.91 3.42 -11.78
CA LEU A 208 -12.68 2.28 -11.33
C LEU A 208 -13.92 2.13 -12.21
N GLY A 209 -14.28 0.91 -12.58
CA GLY A 209 -15.46 0.61 -13.39
C GLY A 209 -16.41 -0.31 -12.66
N SER A 210 -17.70 -0.04 -12.77
CA SER A 210 -18.75 -0.93 -12.29
C SER A 210 -19.24 -1.79 -13.43
N PRO A 211 -19.10 -3.15 -13.34
CA PRO A 211 -19.53 -4.03 -14.40
C PRO A 211 -21.06 -4.08 -14.47
N ASN A 212 -21.57 -4.12 -15.70
CA ASN A 212 -22.97 -4.41 -15.92
C ASN A 212 -23.21 -5.92 -15.75
N VAL A 213 -23.86 -6.31 -14.66
CA VAL A 213 -24.09 -7.72 -14.31
C VAL A 213 -24.89 -8.48 -15.40
N ILE A 214 -25.74 -7.80 -16.14
CA ILE A 214 -26.54 -8.40 -17.21
C ILE A 214 -25.74 -8.46 -18.50
N LYS A 215 -25.10 -7.38 -18.88
CA LYS A 215 -24.36 -7.25 -20.15
C LYS A 215 -22.97 -7.92 -20.10
N SER A 216 -22.31 -8.00 -18.96
CA SER A 216 -20.96 -8.56 -18.83
C SER A 216 -20.87 -10.05 -19.19
N ARG A 217 -21.98 -10.78 -19.22
CA ARG A 217 -22.05 -12.16 -19.71
C ARG A 217 -22.03 -12.27 -21.23
N GLU A 218 -22.45 -11.23 -21.94
CA GLU A 218 -22.63 -11.22 -23.40
C GLU A 218 -21.72 -10.22 -24.10
N LYS A 219 -21.28 -9.19 -23.41
CA LYS A 219 -20.47 -8.10 -23.96
C LYS A 219 -19.13 -8.00 -23.26
N LYS A 220 -18.08 -7.61 -24.01
CA LYS A 220 -16.74 -7.40 -23.55
C LYS A 220 -16.30 -5.94 -23.73
N GLY A 221 -15.17 -5.60 -23.17
CA GLY A 221 -14.60 -4.28 -23.32
C GLY A 221 -15.47 -3.20 -22.68
N ILE A 222 -15.49 -2.03 -23.30
CA ILE A 222 -16.23 -0.85 -22.80
C ILE A 222 -17.73 -1.11 -22.62
N ASP A 223 -18.32 -2.02 -23.40
CA ASP A 223 -19.74 -2.36 -23.33
C ASP A 223 -20.12 -3.18 -22.10
N SER A 224 -19.14 -3.75 -21.40
CA SER A 224 -19.33 -4.51 -20.15
C SER A 224 -19.38 -3.63 -18.90
N ILE A 225 -19.07 -2.35 -19.02
CA ILE A 225 -19.04 -1.40 -17.90
C ILE A 225 -20.23 -0.47 -17.99
N ASP A 226 -20.94 -0.30 -16.89
CA ASP A 226 -22.10 0.60 -16.81
C ASP A 226 -21.70 2.06 -16.59
N PHE A 227 -20.77 2.29 -15.67
CA PHE A 227 -20.24 3.61 -15.34
C PHE A 227 -18.84 3.50 -14.75
N TYR A 228 -18.18 4.62 -14.68
CA TYR A 228 -16.82 4.77 -14.16
C TYR A 228 -16.81 5.73 -12.99
N LEU A 229 -15.79 5.57 -12.11
CA LEU A 229 -15.53 6.48 -11.01
C LEU A 229 -14.09 6.98 -11.11
N ASP A 230 -13.92 8.31 -11.07
CA ASP A 230 -12.61 8.95 -10.90
C ASP A 230 -12.23 8.91 -9.41
N PRO A 231 -11.20 8.16 -9.01
CA PRO A 231 -10.83 8.07 -7.61
C PRO A 231 -10.22 9.36 -7.04
N GLN A 232 -9.86 10.31 -7.88
CA GLN A 232 -9.27 11.57 -7.42
C GLN A 232 -10.34 12.58 -6.96
N THR A 233 -11.49 12.56 -7.61
CA THR A 233 -12.60 13.51 -7.35
C THR A 233 -13.82 12.86 -6.74
N GLY A 234 -13.97 11.53 -6.91
CA GLY A 234 -15.19 10.79 -6.58
C GLY A 234 -16.30 10.96 -7.61
N GLU A 235 -16.05 11.66 -8.73
CA GLU A 235 -17.05 11.88 -9.77
C GLU A 235 -17.33 10.59 -10.54
N LEU A 236 -18.64 10.37 -10.81
CA LEU A 236 -19.11 9.28 -11.66
C LEU A 236 -19.31 9.81 -13.06
N PHE A 237 -18.88 9.03 -14.05
CA PHE A 237 -19.01 9.38 -15.45
C PHE A 237 -19.31 8.15 -16.31
N GLY A 238 -19.73 8.37 -17.53
CA GLY A 238 -20.18 7.32 -18.42
C GLY A 238 -19.18 6.97 -19.52
N ARG A 239 -19.62 6.14 -20.44
CA ARG A 239 -18.86 5.67 -21.60
C ARG A 239 -18.38 6.82 -22.49
N ALA A 240 -19.21 7.85 -22.69
CA ALA A 240 -18.88 8.94 -23.61
C ALA A 240 -17.60 9.69 -23.23
N GLU A 241 -17.38 9.87 -21.93
CA GLU A 241 -16.20 10.52 -21.37
C GLU A 241 -14.93 9.68 -21.60
N ILE A 242 -15.01 8.36 -21.40
CA ILE A 242 -13.89 7.45 -21.73
C ILE A 242 -13.57 7.47 -23.22
N GLU A 243 -14.58 7.40 -24.09
CA GLU A 243 -14.36 7.47 -25.54
C GLU A 243 -13.72 8.79 -25.97
N LEU A 244 -14.15 9.90 -25.38
CA LEU A 244 -13.57 11.22 -25.62
C LEU A 244 -12.11 11.28 -25.15
N TYR A 245 -11.83 10.76 -23.95
CA TYR A 245 -10.48 10.68 -23.42
C TYR A 245 -9.56 9.85 -24.32
N MET A 246 -9.97 8.64 -24.73
CA MET A 246 -9.18 7.75 -25.59
C MET A 246 -8.88 8.38 -26.96
N ARG A 247 -9.87 9.07 -27.56
CA ARG A 247 -9.64 9.85 -28.80
C ARG A 247 -8.61 10.96 -28.60
N ARG A 248 -8.65 11.66 -27.45
CA ARG A 248 -7.70 12.74 -27.13
C ARG A 248 -6.26 12.26 -26.99
N ILE A 249 -6.05 11.06 -26.44
CA ILE A 249 -4.72 10.44 -26.32
C ILE A 249 -4.32 9.60 -27.55
N HIS A 250 -5.16 9.60 -28.61
CA HIS A 250 -4.94 8.84 -29.86
C HIS A 250 -4.73 7.33 -29.65
N GLN A 251 -5.47 6.74 -28.68
CA GLN A 251 -5.45 5.31 -28.41
C GLN A 251 -6.75 4.64 -28.84
N PRO A 252 -6.70 3.41 -29.43
CA PRO A 252 -7.89 2.63 -29.72
C PRO A 252 -8.55 2.15 -28.44
N LEU A 253 -9.84 1.80 -28.53
CA LEU A 253 -10.58 1.16 -27.44
C LEU A 253 -10.35 -0.35 -27.52
N GLU A 254 -9.36 -0.85 -26.78
CA GLU A 254 -9.08 -2.27 -26.68
C GLU A 254 -9.91 -2.92 -25.57
N GLU A 255 -10.41 -4.14 -25.78
CA GLU A 255 -11.19 -4.88 -24.76
C GLU A 255 -10.42 -5.06 -23.47
N SER A 256 -9.11 -5.30 -23.55
CA SER A 256 -8.19 -5.52 -22.44
C SER A 256 -8.14 -4.36 -21.43
N PHE A 257 -8.42 -3.13 -21.88
CA PHE A 257 -8.42 -1.94 -20.99
C PHE A 257 -9.59 -1.92 -20.01
N PHE A 258 -10.64 -2.69 -20.29
CA PHE A 258 -11.86 -2.75 -19.50
C PHE A 258 -12.00 -4.07 -18.72
N GLU A 259 -10.95 -4.88 -18.71
CA GLU A 259 -10.91 -6.06 -17.87
C GLU A 259 -10.55 -5.66 -16.42
N PRO A 260 -11.23 -6.25 -15.41
CA PRO A 260 -10.90 -6.02 -14.01
C PRO A 260 -9.46 -6.41 -13.67
N LEU A 261 -8.76 -5.53 -12.99
CA LEU A 261 -7.44 -5.83 -12.43
C LEU A 261 -7.59 -6.52 -11.08
N PHE A 262 -6.87 -7.61 -10.90
CA PHE A 262 -6.84 -8.38 -9.66
C PHE A 262 -5.72 -7.92 -8.72
N ALA A 263 -5.82 -8.30 -7.45
CA ALA A 263 -4.93 -7.84 -6.39
C ALA A 263 -3.43 -7.89 -6.73
N LYS A 264 -2.95 -8.99 -7.34
CA LYS A 264 -1.53 -9.11 -7.73
C LYS A 264 -1.11 -8.05 -8.75
N GLN A 265 -1.92 -7.86 -9.79
CA GLN A 265 -1.65 -6.89 -10.85
C GLN A 265 -1.68 -5.45 -10.30
N LEU A 266 -2.64 -5.16 -9.40
CA LEU A 266 -2.77 -3.86 -8.75
C LEU A 266 -1.58 -3.55 -7.86
N VAL A 267 -1.14 -4.50 -7.03
CA VAL A 267 0.02 -4.32 -6.17
C VAL A 267 1.31 -4.19 -6.98
N GLU A 268 1.50 -4.99 -8.05
CA GLU A 268 2.65 -4.85 -8.95
C GLU A 268 2.66 -3.49 -9.65
N TRP A 269 1.51 -3.02 -10.10
CA TRP A 269 1.40 -1.69 -10.71
C TRP A 269 1.69 -0.58 -9.69
N TRP A 270 1.11 -0.68 -8.49
CA TRP A 270 1.36 0.24 -7.39
C TRP A 270 2.86 0.29 -7.02
N LEU A 271 3.52 -0.87 -6.88
CA LEU A 271 4.97 -0.95 -6.59
C LEU A 271 5.81 -0.21 -7.65
N ARG A 272 5.48 -0.37 -8.94
CA ARG A 272 6.17 0.35 -10.02
C ARG A 272 6.03 1.87 -9.87
N LYS A 273 4.84 2.35 -9.49
CA LYS A 273 4.59 3.77 -9.27
C LYS A 273 5.34 4.31 -8.06
N VAL A 274 5.36 3.55 -6.96
CA VAL A 274 6.13 3.90 -5.76
C VAL A 274 7.63 3.94 -6.08
N ALA A 275 8.18 2.94 -6.77
CA ALA A 275 9.58 2.89 -7.16
C ALA A 275 9.95 4.06 -8.08
N GLN A 276 9.12 4.36 -9.09
CA GLN A 276 9.31 5.52 -9.96
C GLN A 276 9.37 6.82 -9.14
N LYS A 277 8.42 7.00 -8.20
CA LYS A 277 8.35 8.20 -7.37
C LYS A 277 9.53 8.31 -6.41
N ALA A 278 9.98 7.19 -5.86
CA ALA A 278 11.17 7.12 -5.02
C ALA A 278 12.43 7.57 -5.76
N GLN A 279 12.61 7.10 -7.01
CA GLN A 279 13.72 7.52 -7.86
C GLN A 279 13.66 9.03 -8.18
N GLU A 280 12.49 9.56 -8.52
CA GLU A 280 12.28 10.99 -8.78
C GLU A 280 12.59 11.87 -7.56
N SER A 281 12.27 11.40 -6.36
CA SER A 281 12.49 12.12 -5.10
C SER A 281 13.88 11.92 -4.49
N GLY A 282 14.70 11.01 -5.07
CA GLY A 282 16.01 10.65 -4.53
C GLY A 282 15.94 9.82 -3.24
N ASP A 283 14.81 9.18 -2.98
CA ASP A 283 14.63 8.28 -1.82
C ASP A 283 15.21 6.90 -2.14
N LEU A 284 16.51 6.75 -1.89
CA LEU A 284 17.28 5.53 -2.16
C LEU A 284 16.85 4.31 -1.31
N ILE A 285 15.99 4.50 -0.32
CA ILE A 285 15.52 3.40 0.55
C ILE A 285 14.40 2.63 -0.12
N LEU A 286 13.59 3.32 -0.93
CA LEU A 286 12.42 2.75 -1.61
C LEU A 286 12.64 2.55 -3.11
N ALA A 287 13.69 3.09 -3.68
CA ALA A 287 14.08 2.91 -5.07
C ALA A 287 14.88 1.62 -5.28
#